data_0341c7b3655054988ba8a9d6376d4aa3
#
_entry.id   0341c7b3655054988ba8a9d6376d4aa3
#
_cell.length_a   1.000
_cell.length_b   1.000
_cell.length_c   1.000
_cell.angle_alpha   90.00
_cell.angle_beta   90.00
_cell.angle_gamma   90.00
#
_symmetry.space_group_name_H-M   'P 1'
#
loop_
_entity.id
_entity.type
_entity.pdbx_description
1 polymer ?
#
loop_
_entity_poly.entity_id
_entity_poly.type
_entity_poly.pdbx_seq_one_letter_code
_entity_poly.pdbx_strand_id
1 'polypeptide(L)'
;MAKVLVQMTYLQAVGGIETAMYQLAKTFPNEDITFLVNSTADGADAQIKRLEKYHKVIVDRDRNGSHEADVALIYTPIMVEVPWQTIKAKKVYQFVHSDIKGLRAFPQWQNFKWKPNERMDKVISVSETARDGLKEVFGVDSEVVPNIFNQPDKRVVFAYMGRASAEKGVDKVIELAKRFEEAGKDYVILISSQVDPYGTLWPVIQANKRIILVPQGPYNDIFYRCADYLIQLSVSESWGYSTREALSHGVAVIGSRIPEIEKVVKDGENGYLLNLDLSDLDIDKIFDHIPKPAGYSEPLSPKWAEILEGKL
;
A
#
# COMPACT_ATOMS: atom_id res chain seq x y z
N MET A 1 -28.69 4.43 13.75
CA MET A 1 -27.39 3.76 14.02
C MET A 1 -26.82 4.34 15.31
N ALA A 2 -26.06 3.55 16.07
CA ALA A 2 -25.40 4.04 17.26
C ALA A 2 -24.24 4.97 16.85
N LYS A 3 -24.07 6.07 17.58
CA LYS A 3 -22.92 6.96 17.39
C LYS A 3 -21.69 6.34 18.06
N VAL A 4 -20.63 6.12 17.30
CA VAL A 4 -19.38 5.53 17.79
C VAL A 4 -18.27 6.57 17.77
N LEU A 5 -17.58 6.74 18.89
CA LEU A 5 -16.40 7.58 19.02
C LEU A 5 -15.16 6.67 19.13
N VAL A 6 -14.21 6.78 18.22
CA VAL A 6 -12.91 6.12 18.30
C VAL A 6 -11.88 7.12 18.76
N GLN A 7 -11.37 6.95 19.98
CA GLN A 7 -10.46 7.91 20.59
C GLN A 7 -9.02 7.42 20.55
N MET A 8 -8.11 8.31 20.15
CA MET A 8 -6.67 8.16 20.15
C MET A 8 -5.99 9.42 20.67
N THR A 9 -5.26 9.35 21.77
CA THR A 9 -4.59 10.54 22.33
C THR A 9 -3.48 11.06 21.41
N TYR A 10 -2.72 10.16 20.77
CA TYR A 10 -1.59 10.54 19.92
C TYR A 10 -1.57 9.70 18.64
N LEU A 11 -1.77 10.34 17.49
CA LEU A 11 -1.78 9.68 16.18
C LEU A 11 -0.39 9.80 15.54
N GLN A 12 0.18 8.67 15.15
CA GLN A 12 1.45 8.58 14.44
C GLN A 12 1.26 8.56 12.92
N ALA A 13 2.35 8.79 12.18
CA ALA A 13 2.34 8.66 10.72
C ALA A 13 2.15 7.20 10.27
N VAL A 14 2.77 6.25 11.01
CA VAL A 14 2.72 4.81 10.75
C VAL A 14 2.71 4.06 12.08
N GLY A 15 1.84 3.06 12.22
CA GLY A 15 1.80 2.20 13.39
C GLY A 15 0.72 1.12 13.28
N GLY A 16 0.78 0.13 14.16
CA GLY A 16 -0.19 -0.97 14.20
C GLY A 16 -1.59 -0.51 14.61
N ILE A 17 -1.68 0.43 15.55
CA ILE A 17 -2.97 0.97 16.02
C ILE A 17 -3.60 1.85 14.94
N GLU A 18 -2.81 2.68 14.25
CA GLU A 18 -3.24 3.49 13.12
C GLU A 18 -3.78 2.62 11.98
N THR A 19 -3.11 1.49 11.73
CA THR A 19 -3.58 0.48 10.78
C THR A 19 -4.92 -0.12 11.23
N ALA A 20 -5.07 -0.49 12.51
CA ALA A 20 -6.32 -1.03 13.04
C ALA A 20 -7.48 -0.02 12.94
N MET A 21 -7.24 1.26 13.23
CA MET A 21 -8.23 2.33 13.06
C MET A 21 -8.66 2.47 11.59
N TYR A 22 -7.72 2.42 10.66
CA TYR A 22 -8.02 2.48 9.23
C TYR A 22 -8.82 1.26 8.75
N GLN A 23 -8.46 0.05 9.20
CA GLN A 23 -9.21 -1.16 8.87
C GLN A 23 -10.64 -1.10 9.43
N LEU A 24 -10.83 -0.56 10.63
CA LEU A 24 -12.15 -0.32 11.20
C LEU A 24 -12.97 0.63 10.31
N ALA A 25 -12.38 1.77 9.95
CA ALA A 25 -13.04 2.77 9.11
C ALA A 25 -13.47 2.20 7.75
N LYS A 26 -12.59 1.46 7.10
CA LYS A 26 -12.83 0.85 5.79
C LYS A 26 -13.88 -0.26 5.83
N THR A 27 -13.92 -1.04 6.91
CA THR A 27 -14.87 -2.17 7.05
C THR A 27 -16.29 -1.70 7.29
N PHE A 28 -16.47 -0.58 7.98
CA PHE A 28 -17.76 -0.05 8.38
C PHE A 28 -18.03 1.35 7.82
N PRO A 29 -17.98 1.56 6.48
CA PRO A 29 -18.02 2.89 5.89
C PRO A 29 -19.36 3.61 6.05
N ASN A 30 -20.42 2.88 6.37
CA ASN A 30 -21.78 3.40 6.52
C ASN A 30 -22.21 3.59 7.99
N GLU A 31 -21.37 3.22 8.95
CA GLU A 31 -21.65 3.42 10.37
C GLU A 31 -21.37 4.88 10.80
N ASP A 32 -22.05 5.35 11.83
CA ASP A 32 -21.83 6.70 12.38
C ASP A 32 -20.61 6.72 13.31
N ILE A 33 -19.42 6.68 12.69
CA ILE A 33 -18.15 6.68 13.41
C ILE A 33 -17.49 8.06 13.33
N THR A 34 -17.00 8.53 14.47
CA THR A 34 -16.15 9.74 14.55
C THR A 34 -14.82 9.36 15.19
N PHE A 35 -13.72 9.70 14.53
CA PHE A 35 -12.37 9.56 15.08
C PHE A 35 -12.00 10.84 15.83
N LEU A 36 -11.63 10.70 17.11
CA LEU A 36 -11.16 11.78 17.96
C LEU A 36 -9.67 11.61 18.23
N VAL A 37 -8.87 12.57 17.78
CA VAL A 37 -7.42 12.61 17.94
C VAL A 37 -7.03 13.85 18.74
N ASN A 38 -6.21 13.69 19.78
CA ASN A 38 -5.83 14.83 20.63
C ASN A 38 -4.49 15.45 20.23
N SER A 39 -3.57 14.68 19.65
CA SER A 39 -2.32 15.20 19.11
C SER A 39 -1.81 14.31 17.96
N THR A 40 -0.92 14.87 17.15
CA THR A 40 -0.41 14.22 15.94
C THR A 40 1.11 14.31 15.88
N ALA A 41 1.75 13.24 15.42
CA ALA A 41 3.16 13.28 15.01
C ALA A 41 3.33 13.95 13.64
N ASP A 42 4.55 14.29 13.29
CA ASP A 42 4.90 14.73 11.95
C ASP A 42 4.52 13.63 10.93
N GLY A 43 3.89 14.05 9.83
CA GLY A 43 3.41 13.13 8.79
C GLY A 43 2.09 12.41 9.08
N ALA A 44 1.46 12.61 10.23
CA ALA A 44 0.16 12.01 10.57
C ALA A 44 -1.01 12.53 9.71
N ASP A 45 -0.84 13.64 8.99
CA ASP A 45 -1.87 14.19 8.09
C ASP A 45 -2.31 13.19 7.01
N ALA A 46 -1.40 12.32 6.57
CA ALA A 46 -1.73 11.25 5.64
C ALA A 46 -2.71 10.22 6.25
N GLN A 47 -2.57 9.91 7.54
CA GLN A 47 -3.50 9.03 8.25
C GLN A 47 -4.85 9.70 8.48
N ILE A 48 -4.87 10.98 8.83
CA ILE A 48 -6.11 11.74 8.95
C ILE A 48 -6.88 11.68 7.63
N LYS A 49 -6.24 12.03 6.51
CA LYS A 49 -6.85 11.97 5.17
C LYS A 49 -7.36 10.58 4.78
N ARG A 50 -6.70 9.51 5.23
CA ARG A 50 -7.15 8.14 5.00
C ARG A 50 -8.44 7.82 5.77
N LEU A 51 -8.56 8.28 7.01
CA LEU A 51 -9.77 8.11 7.84
C LEU A 51 -10.91 8.98 7.32
N GLU A 52 -10.64 10.22 6.90
CA GLU A 52 -11.60 11.17 6.34
C GLU A 52 -12.29 10.69 5.06
N LYS A 53 -11.70 9.70 4.35
CA LYS A 53 -12.35 9.05 3.21
C LYS A 53 -13.64 8.30 3.60
N TYR A 54 -13.75 7.89 4.85
CA TYR A 54 -14.85 7.06 5.34
C TYR A 54 -15.68 7.75 6.43
N HIS A 55 -15.03 8.49 7.34
CA HIS A 55 -15.66 9.01 8.53
C HIS A 55 -15.11 10.39 8.92
N LYS A 56 -15.85 11.07 9.79
CA LYS A 56 -15.43 12.34 10.38
C LYS A 56 -14.20 12.15 11.27
N VAL A 57 -13.22 13.05 11.15
CA VAL A 57 -12.06 13.13 12.05
C VAL A 57 -12.10 14.48 12.78
N ILE A 58 -11.94 14.46 14.10
CA ILE A 58 -11.83 15.64 14.94
C ILE A 58 -10.44 15.64 15.57
N VAL A 59 -9.71 16.74 15.40
CA VAL A 59 -8.42 16.95 16.09
C VAL A 59 -8.64 17.96 17.20
N ASP A 60 -8.77 17.48 18.44
CA ASP A 60 -8.99 18.28 19.66
C ASP A 60 -7.69 18.41 20.46
N ARG A 61 -6.79 19.30 20.00
CA ARG A 61 -5.45 19.49 20.59
C ARG A 61 -5.50 20.07 22.00
N ASP A 62 -6.48 20.93 22.27
CA ASP A 62 -6.61 21.61 23.54
C ASP A 62 -7.28 20.74 24.61
N ARG A 63 -7.83 19.60 24.22
CA ARG A 63 -8.51 18.64 25.09
C ARG A 63 -9.64 19.27 25.90
N ASN A 64 -10.34 20.22 25.31
CA ASN A 64 -11.41 20.98 25.95
C ASN A 64 -12.79 20.77 25.30
N GLY A 65 -12.83 20.00 24.22
CA GLY A 65 -14.08 19.60 23.56
C GLY A 65 -14.96 18.69 24.45
N SER A 66 -16.22 18.57 24.08
CA SER A 66 -17.14 17.59 24.64
C SER A 66 -17.72 16.74 23.53
N HIS A 67 -17.33 15.46 23.50
CA HIS A 67 -17.65 14.54 22.42
C HIS A 67 -18.62 13.48 22.91
N GLU A 68 -19.88 13.56 22.44
CA GLU A 68 -20.94 12.66 22.84
C GLU A 68 -21.11 11.51 21.86
N ALA A 69 -21.23 10.28 22.41
CA ALA A 69 -21.44 9.07 21.64
C ALA A 69 -22.30 8.04 22.41
N ASP A 70 -22.85 7.06 21.71
CA ASP A 70 -23.45 5.90 22.37
C ASP A 70 -22.35 4.93 22.84
N VAL A 71 -21.30 4.76 22.04
CA VAL A 71 -20.16 3.90 22.31
C VAL A 71 -18.86 4.64 22.09
N ALA A 72 -17.92 4.56 23.03
CA ALA A 72 -16.54 5.01 22.86
C ALA A 72 -15.59 3.82 22.81
N LEU A 73 -14.78 3.76 21.77
CA LEU A 73 -13.70 2.79 21.60
C LEU A 73 -12.38 3.52 21.86
N ILE A 74 -11.69 3.15 22.92
CA ILE A 74 -10.45 3.80 23.33
C ILE A 74 -9.28 3.00 22.74
N TYR A 75 -8.68 3.52 21.70
CA TYR A 75 -7.51 2.95 21.02
C TYR A 75 -6.18 3.52 21.54
N THR A 76 -6.25 4.50 22.42
CA THR A 76 -5.06 5.03 23.10
C THR A 76 -4.35 3.93 23.89
N PRO A 77 -3.02 3.76 23.69
CA PRO A 77 -2.23 2.79 24.46
C PRO A 77 -2.38 3.01 25.97
N ILE A 78 -2.45 1.94 26.75
CA ILE A 78 -2.66 2.01 28.21
C ILE A 78 -1.56 2.78 28.96
N MET A 79 -0.39 3.01 28.33
CA MET A 79 0.70 3.82 28.86
C MET A 79 0.52 5.31 28.60
N VAL A 80 -0.50 5.69 27.85
CA VAL A 80 -0.78 7.08 27.48
C VAL A 80 -2.06 7.54 28.15
N GLU A 81 -2.05 8.75 28.65
CA GLU A 81 -3.23 9.33 29.31
C GLU A 81 -4.35 9.61 28.31
N VAL A 82 -5.55 9.16 28.67
CA VAL A 82 -6.79 9.44 27.95
C VAL A 82 -7.44 10.68 28.52
N PRO A 83 -7.83 11.67 27.70
CA PRO A 83 -8.53 12.88 28.22
C PRO A 83 -10.00 12.57 28.52
N TRP A 84 -10.26 11.83 29.59
CA TRP A 84 -11.58 11.32 29.96
C TRP A 84 -12.67 12.40 30.06
N GLN A 85 -12.30 13.61 30.45
CA GLN A 85 -13.21 14.74 30.59
C GLN A 85 -13.87 15.14 29.26
N THR A 86 -13.25 14.84 28.14
CA THR A 86 -13.77 15.18 26.79
C THR A 86 -14.72 14.15 26.23
N ILE A 87 -14.78 12.96 26.83
CA ILE A 87 -15.55 11.81 26.32
C ILE A 87 -16.83 11.65 27.13
N LYS A 88 -17.99 11.70 26.45
CA LYS A 88 -19.30 11.40 27.02
C LYS A 88 -19.94 10.26 26.25
N ALA A 89 -19.83 9.05 26.75
CA ALA A 89 -20.39 7.86 26.11
C ALA A 89 -21.20 7.02 27.10
N LYS A 90 -22.25 6.32 26.60
CA LYS A 90 -23.06 5.40 27.38
C LYS A 90 -22.31 4.09 27.65
N LYS A 91 -21.44 3.66 26.71
CA LYS A 91 -20.59 2.49 26.80
C LYS A 91 -19.16 2.87 26.41
N VAL A 92 -18.18 2.35 27.16
CA VAL A 92 -16.77 2.65 26.95
C VAL A 92 -15.96 1.34 26.92
N TYR A 93 -15.26 1.09 25.83
CA TYR A 93 -14.41 -0.08 25.64
C TYR A 93 -12.97 0.34 25.40
N GLN A 94 -12.04 -0.13 26.26
CA GLN A 94 -10.60 0.08 26.08
C GLN A 94 -10.01 -1.07 25.26
N PHE A 95 -9.37 -0.76 24.15
CA PHE A 95 -8.60 -1.73 23.38
C PHE A 95 -7.13 -1.76 23.82
N VAL A 96 -6.61 -2.97 24.07
CA VAL A 96 -5.21 -3.20 24.47
C VAL A 96 -4.51 -3.89 23.32
N HIS A 97 -3.61 -3.14 22.67
CA HIS A 97 -2.85 -3.58 21.50
C HIS A 97 -1.42 -4.04 21.85
N SER A 98 -1.03 -3.94 23.11
CA SER A 98 0.35 -4.18 23.54
C SER A 98 0.52 -5.55 24.18
N ASP A 99 1.62 -6.23 23.91
CA ASP A 99 2.12 -7.32 24.74
C ASP A 99 2.71 -6.74 26.02
N ILE A 100 1.89 -6.71 27.07
CA ILE A 100 2.26 -6.11 28.37
C ILE A 100 3.43 -6.83 29.03
N LYS A 101 3.47 -8.17 28.90
CA LYS A 101 4.55 -8.99 29.45
C LYS A 101 5.88 -8.71 28.75
N GLY A 102 5.88 -8.63 27.41
CA GLY A 102 7.04 -8.25 26.64
C GLY A 102 7.53 -6.83 26.97
N LEU A 103 6.63 -5.87 27.19
CA LEU A 103 6.99 -4.51 27.60
C LEU A 103 7.72 -4.46 28.94
N ARG A 104 7.47 -5.39 29.88
CA ARG A 104 8.18 -5.48 31.16
C ARG A 104 9.67 -5.78 31.02
N ALA A 105 10.13 -6.27 29.87
CA ALA A 105 11.55 -6.47 29.60
C ALA A 105 12.31 -5.13 29.46
N PHE A 106 11.61 -4.02 29.23
CA PHE A 106 12.24 -2.70 29.07
C PHE A 106 12.26 -1.93 30.39
N PRO A 107 13.41 -1.35 30.81
CA PRO A 107 13.57 -0.69 32.11
C PRO A 107 12.51 0.35 32.43
N GLN A 108 12.13 1.18 31.47
CA GLN A 108 11.14 2.25 31.63
C GLN A 108 9.73 1.73 31.94
N TRP A 109 9.42 0.46 31.62
CA TRP A 109 8.11 -0.15 31.83
C TRP A 109 8.04 -1.18 32.96
N GLN A 110 9.19 -1.54 33.59
CA GLN A 110 9.24 -2.56 34.63
C GLN A 110 8.31 -2.29 35.81
N ASN A 111 8.19 -1.03 36.23
CA ASN A 111 7.40 -0.60 37.37
C ASN A 111 6.09 0.11 36.98
N PHE A 112 5.75 0.11 35.70
CA PHE A 112 4.51 0.72 35.23
C PHE A 112 3.31 0.02 35.86
N LYS A 113 2.39 0.82 36.43
CA LYS A 113 1.13 0.35 37.01
C LYS A 113 -0.02 0.90 36.19
N TRP A 114 -0.98 0.05 35.92
CA TRP A 114 -2.20 0.45 35.22
C TRP A 114 -3.42 -0.19 35.88
N LYS A 115 -4.51 0.56 35.89
CA LYS A 115 -5.85 0.09 36.27
C LYS A 115 -6.84 0.59 35.24
N PRO A 116 -7.88 -0.20 34.90
CA PRO A 116 -9.00 0.31 34.14
C PRO A 116 -9.60 1.54 34.81
N ASN A 117 -9.92 2.54 34.01
CA ASN A 117 -10.68 3.70 34.51
C ASN A 117 -12.10 3.24 34.90
N GLU A 118 -12.68 3.81 35.95
CA GLU A 118 -14.03 3.49 36.44
C GLU A 118 -15.13 3.71 35.39
N ARG A 119 -14.85 4.50 34.35
CA ARG A 119 -15.77 4.76 33.22
C ARG A 119 -15.73 3.67 32.15
N MET A 120 -14.84 2.68 32.24
CA MET A 120 -14.73 1.60 31.28
C MET A 120 -15.75 0.49 31.62
N ASP A 121 -16.59 0.15 30.67
CA ASP A 121 -17.48 -1.01 30.79
C ASP A 121 -16.75 -2.32 30.55
N LYS A 122 -15.78 -2.32 29.61
CA LYS A 122 -14.97 -3.49 29.25
C LYS A 122 -13.55 -3.14 28.83
N VAL A 123 -12.64 -4.07 29.08
CA VAL A 123 -11.32 -4.09 28.49
C VAL A 123 -11.29 -5.18 27.40
N ILE A 124 -10.82 -4.84 26.23
CA ILE A 124 -10.73 -5.72 25.07
C ILE A 124 -9.26 -5.88 24.72
N SER A 125 -8.78 -7.11 24.61
CA SER A 125 -7.45 -7.43 24.12
C SER A 125 -7.51 -7.87 22.66
N VAL A 126 -6.58 -7.40 21.84
CA VAL A 126 -6.57 -7.72 20.40
C VAL A 126 -6.00 -9.12 20.10
N SER A 127 -5.49 -9.81 21.11
CA SER A 127 -4.96 -11.18 21.00
C SER A 127 -4.95 -11.87 22.36
N GLU A 128 -4.80 -13.18 22.35
CA GLU A 128 -4.62 -13.98 23.58
C GLU A 128 -3.36 -13.56 24.33
N THR A 129 -2.26 -13.30 23.64
CA THR A 129 -1.01 -12.81 24.24
C THR A 129 -1.23 -11.49 25.00
N ALA A 130 -1.97 -10.55 24.41
CA ALA A 130 -2.30 -9.28 25.07
C ALA A 130 -3.19 -9.51 26.30
N ARG A 131 -4.20 -10.39 26.22
CA ARG A 131 -5.06 -10.79 27.35
C ARG A 131 -4.26 -11.39 28.49
N ASP A 132 -3.44 -12.40 28.19
CA ASP A 132 -2.70 -13.15 29.19
C ASP A 132 -1.65 -12.27 29.88
N GLY A 133 -0.97 -11.41 29.11
CA GLY A 133 -0.06 -10.43 29.67
C GLY A 133 -0.75 -9.39 30.57
N LEU A 134 -1.94 -8.93 30.17
CA LEU A 134 -2.74 -7.99 30.96
C LEU A 134 -3.19 -8.62 32.29
N LYS A 135 -3.65 -9.88 32.25
CA LYS A 135 -4.07 -10.64 33.44
C LYS A 135 -2.91 -10.91 34.36
N GLU A 136 -1.77 -11.40 33.85
CA GLU A 136 -0.58 -11.74 34.64
C GLU A 136 0.02 -10.50 35.33
N VAL A 137 0.14 -9.38 34.60
CA VAL A 137 0.86 -8.19 35.08
C VAL A 137 0.00 -7.26 35.94
N PHE A 138 -1.27 -7.10 35.57
CA PHE A 138 -2.16 -6.13 36.24
C PHE A 138 -3.37 -6.76 36.92
N GLY A 139 -3.59 -8.08 36.78
CA GLY A 139 -4.74 -8.77 37.32
C GLY A 139 -6.07 -8.42 36.62
N VAL A 140 -6.01 -7.82 35.44
CA VAL A 140 -7.19 -7.33 34.72
C VAL A 140 -7.67 -8.37 33.70
N ASP A 141 -8.94 -8.74 33.80
CA ASP A 141 -9.60 -9.58 32.82
C ASP A 141 -10.00 -8.79 31.58
N SER A 142 -9.89 -9.40 30.41
CA SER A 142 -10.30 -8.80 29.14
C SER A 142 -10.89 -9.84 28.19
N GLU A 143 -11.79 -9.38 27.34
CA GLU A 143 -12.33 -10.17 26.22
C GLU A 143 -11.39 -10.09 25.03
N VAL A 144 -11.19 -11.21 24.31
CA VAL A 144 -10.34 -11.21 23.11
C VAL A 144 -11.20 -10.90 21.90
N VAL A 145 -10.92 -9.76 21.25
CA VAL A 145 -11.50 -9.38 19.96
C VAL A 145 -10.36 -9.00 19.01
N PRO A 146 -10.00 -9.88 18.07
CA PRO A 146 -8.92 -9.63 17.14
C PRO A 146 -9.14 -8.35 16.32
N ASN A 147 -8.04 -7.69 15.97
CA ASN A 147 -8.10 -6.58 15.02
C ASN A 147 -8.68 -7.04 13.67
N ILE A 148 -9.41 -6.14 13.04
CA ILE A 148 -9.90 -6.36 11.68
C ILE A 148 -8.69 -6.41 10.75
N PHE A 149 -8.59 -7.46 9.95
CA PHE A 149 -7.60 -7.61 8.91
C PHE A 149 -8.31 -7.86 7.58
N ASN A 150 -8.42 -6.82 6.79
CA ASN A 150 -8.82 -6.94 5.40
C ASN A 150 -7.56 -7.02 4.54
N GLN A 151 -7.56 -7.89 3.56
CA GLN A 151 -6.49 -7.84 2.56
C GLN A 151 -6.43 -6.42 1.97
N PRO A 152 -5.24 -5.84 1.82
CA PRO A 152 -5.11 -4.55 1.14
C PRO A 152 -5.75 -4.67 -0.25
N ASP A 153 -6.41 -3.60 -0.69
CA ASP A 153 -6.85 -3.53 -2.08
C ASP A 153 -5.63 -3.78 -2.95
N LYS A 154 -5.78 -4.70 -3.89
CA LYS A 154 -4.67 -5.07 -4.75
C LYS A 154 -4.33 -3.87 -5.64
N ARG A 155 -3.26 -3.18 -5.29
CA ARG A 155 -2.68 -2.16 -6.15
C ARG A 155 -1.99 -2.84 -7.31
N VAL A 156 -2.26 -2.38 -8.53
CA VAL A 156 -1.55 -2.88 -9.71
C VAL A 156 -0.18 -2.22 -9.80
N VAL A 157 0.85 -3.04 -9.89
CA VAL A 157 2.24 -2.59 -9.98
C VAL A 157 2.73 -2.74 -11.41
N PHE A 158 3.06 -1.62 -12.02
CA PHE A 158 3.66 -1.57 -13.35
C PHE A 158 5.17 -1.38 -13.22
N ALA A 159 5.93 -2.00 -14.10
CA ALA A 159 7.37 -1.83 -14.22
C ALA A 159 7.71 -1.21 -15.57
N TYR A 160 8.71 -0.36 -15.62
CA TYR A 160 9.36 0.09 -16.83
C TYR A 160 10.87 -0.11 -16.69
N MET A 161 11.48 -0.83 -17.63
CA MET A 161 12.91 -1.05 -17.64
C MET A 161 13.50 -0.73 -19.01
N GLY A 162 14.39 0.26 -19.05
CA GLY A 162 15.01 0.69 -20.28
C GLY A 162 15.56 2.10 -20.18
N ARG A 163 16.12 2.62 -21.30
CA ARG A 163 16.54 4.01 -21.38
C ARG A 163 15.31 4.93 -21.29
N ALA A 164 15.43 6.03 -20.54
CA ALA A 164 14.35 7.03 -20.45
C ALA A 164 14.36 7.92 -21.70
N SER A 165 13.95 7.39 -22.82
CA SER A 165 13.87 8.07 -24.11
C SER A 165 12.50 7.89 -24.77
N ALA A 166 12.10 8.83 -25.62
CA ALA A 166 10.87 8.72 -26.40
C ALA A 166 10.84 7.48 -27.31
N GLU A 167 12.01 7.07 -27.85
CA GLU A 167 12.14 5.83 -28.60
C GLU A 167 11.70 4.59 -27.79
N LYS A 168 12.00 4.60 -26.48
CA LYS A 168 11.64 3.53 -25.53
C LYS A 168 10.29 3.76 -24.85
N GLY A 169 9.57 4.81 -25.22
CA GLY A 169 8.20 5.04 -24.81
C GLY A 169 8.02 5.54 -23.37
N VAL A 170 9.03 6.15 -22.75
CA VAL A 170 8.89 6.69 -21.38
C VAL A 170 7.83 7.80 -21.31
N ASP A 171 7.63 8.58 -22.37
CA ASP A 171 6.55 9.54 -22.51
C ASP A 171 5.16 8.86 -22.47
N LYS A 172 5.04 7.66 -23.04
CA LYS A 172 3.82 6.86 -22.98
C LYS A 172 3.56 6.31 -21.58
N VAL A 173 4.62 5.97 -20.83
CA VAL A 173 4.48 5.58 -19.42
C VAL A 173 3.88 6.72 -18.60
N ILE A 174 4.33 7.94 -18.82
CA ILE A 174 3.80 9.14 -18.16
C ILE A 174 2.34 9.40 -18.56
N GLU A 175 2.01 9.24 -19.83
CA GLU A 175 0.65 9.40 -20.34
C GLU A 175 -0.29 8.32 -19.74
N LEU A 176 0.15 7.06 -19.65
CA LEU A 176 -0.60 6.01 -18.95
C LEU A 176 -0.84 6.36 -17.48
N ALA A 177 0.18 6.83 -16.77
CA ALA A 177 0.06 7.24 -15.38
C ALA A 177 -1.04 8.30 -15.20
N LYS A 178 -1.06 9.31 -16.09
CA LYS A 178 -2.09 10.35 -16.10
C LYS A 178 -3.49 9.78 -16.32
N ARG A 179 -3.66 8.92 -17.32
CA ARG A 179 -4.96 8.28 -17.62
C ARG A 179 -5.44 7.37 -16.51
N PHE A 180 -4.55 6.64 -15.84
CA PHE A 180 -4.89 5.82 -14.68
C PHE A 180 -5.35 6.68 -13.49
N GLU A 181 -4.71 7.83 -13.28
CA GLU A 181 -5.10 8.78 -12.25
C GLU A 181 -6.47 9.42 -12.54
N GLU A 182 -6.71 9.85 -13.78
CA GLU A 182 -8.00 10.39 -14.24
C GLU A 182 -9.14 9.34 -14.11
N ALA A 183 -8.84 8.07 -14.33
CA ALA A 183 -9.76 6.95 -14.14
C ALA A 183 -9.91 6.49 -12.68
N GLY A 184 -9.25 7.17 -11.72
CA GLY A 184 -9.33 6.85 -10.29
C GLY A 184 -8.73 5.50 -9.89
N LYS A 185 -7.85 4.92 -10.71
CA LYS A 185 -7.24 3.61 -10.45
C LYS A 185 -6.14 3.68 -9.38
N ASP A 186 -6.01 2.62 -8.59
CA ASP A 186 -4.91 2.50 -7.61
C ASP A 186 -3.74 1.72 -8.21
N TYR A 187 -2.63 2.41 -8.45
CA TYR A 187 -1.45 1.87 -9.12
C TYR A 187 -0.14 2.43 -8.57
N VAL A 188 0.95 1.77 -8.92
CA VAL A 188 2.33 2.28 -8.79
C VAL A 188 3.10 1.92 -10.05
N ILE A 189 3.96 2.81 -10.52
CA ILE A 189 4.89 2.54 -11.61
C ILE A 189 6.32 2.56 -11.07
N LEU A 190 7.00 1.43 -11.18
CA LEU A 190 8.42 1.30 -10.86
C LEU A 190 9.23 1.58 -12.13
N ILE A 191 10.12 2.55 -12.11
CA ILE A 191 11.01 2.86 -13.25
C ILE A 191 12.43 2.52 -12.87
N SER A 192 13.03 1.55 -13.57
CA SER A 192 14.46 1.25 -13.52
C SER A 192 15.12 1.77 -14.80
N SER A 193 15.70 2.94 -14.74
CA SER A 193 16.28 3.63 -15.87
C SER A 193 17.40 4.58 -15.46
N GLN A 194 18.35 4.79 -16.36
CA GLN A 194 19.19 5.98 -16.30
C GLN A 194 18.34 7.15 -16.81
N VAL A 195 17.86 7.95 -15.88
CA VAL A 195 17.09 9.15 -16.20
C VAL A 195 18.06 10.31 -16.27
N ASP A 196 18.05 11.03 -17.39
CA ASP A 196 18.77 12.29 -17.52
C ASP A 196 18.16 13.31 -16.56
N PRO A 197 18.87 13.74 -15.49
CA PRO A 197 18.32 14.70 -14.52
C PRO A 197 18.08 16.08 -15.11
N TYR A 198 18.60 16.33 -16.31
CA TYR A 198 18.38 17.58 -17.08
C TYR A 198 17.35 17.40 -18.18
N GLY A 199 16.83 16.19 -18.36
CA GLY A 199 15.81 15.88 -19.36
C GLY A 199 14.45 16.48 -19.01
N THR A 200 13.67 16.84 -20.04
CA THR A 200 12.33 17.43 -19.89
C THR A 200 11.31 16.53 -19.16
N LEU A 201 11.54 15.22 -19.15
CA LEU A 201 10.66 14.25 -18.49
C LEU A 201 10.95 14.08 -16.99
N TRP A 202 12.15 14.47 -16.53
CA TRP A 202 12.55 14.32 -15.14
C TRP A 202 11.62 15.05 -14.15
N PRO A 203 11.27 16.34 -14.35
CA PRO A 203 10.37 17.04 -13.45
C PRO A 203 8.98 16.38 -13.37
N VAL A 204 8.49 15.83 -14.49
CA VAL A 204 7.18 15.17 -14.55
C VAL A 204 7.21 13.88 -13.78
N ILE A 205 8.26 13.08 -13.91
CA ILE A 205 8.46 11.84 -13.16
C ILE A 205 8.53 12.14 -11.65
N GLN A 206 9.32 13.14 -11.26
CA GLN A 206 9.45 13.53 -9.84
C GLN A 206 8.15 14.06 -9.23
N ALA A 207 7.33 14.76 -10.01
CA ALA A 207 6.07 15.32 -9.52
C ALA A 207 5.00 14.25 -9.27
N ASN A 208 5.08 13.10 -9.91
CA ASN A 208 4.10 12.02 -9.76
C ASN A 208 4.50 11.08 -8.62
N LYS A 209 3.81 11.18 -7.48
CA LYS A 209 4.06 10.35 -6.28
C LYS A 209 3.81 8.85 -6.46
N ARG A 210 3.18 8.45 -7.57
CA ARG A 210 2.93 7.03 -7.91
C ARG A 210 4.01 6.44 -8.81
N ILE A 211 4.97 7.27 -9.25
CA ILE A 211 6.15 6.83 -9.99
C ILE A 211 7.33 6.75 -9.02
N ILE A 212 7.90 5.57 -8.90
CA ILE A 212 9.03 5.29 -8.00
C ILE A 212 10.24 4.93 -8.85
N LEU A 213 11.32 5.70 -8.69
CA LEU A 213 12.58 5.37 -9.33
C LEU A 213 13.30 4.28 -8.54
N VAL A 214 13.63 3.20 -9.22
CA VAL A 214 14.39 2.08 -8.67
C VAL A 214 15.83 2.15 -9.23
N PRO A 215 16.85 2.16 -8.38
CA PRO A 215 18.24 2.15 -8.85
C PRO A 215 18.50 0.97 -9.78
N GLN A 216 19.23 1.21 -10.87
CA GLN A 216 19.70 0.13 -11.72
C GLN A 216 20.76 -0.71 -10.97
N GLY A 217 20.69 -2.02 -11.15
CA GLY A 217 21.63 -2.94 -10.50
C GLY A 217 21.39 -4.40 -10.90
N PRO A 218 22.12 -5.33 -10.30
CA PRO A 218 22.02 -6.75 -10.63
C PRO A 218 20.75 -7.43 -10.08
N TYR A 219 19.71 -6.66 -9.77
CA TYR A 219 18.48 -7.13 -9.10
C TYR A 219 17.27 -7.15 -10.04
N ASN A 220 17.48 -7.32 -11.35
CA ASN A 220 16.40 -7.30 -12.34
C ASN A 220 15.32 -8.35 -12.06
N ASP A 221 15.70 -9.52 -11.55
CA ASP A 221 14.77 -10.58 -11.19
C ASP A 221 13.81 -10.16 -10.06
N ILE A 222 14.33 -9.48 -9.05
CA ILE A 222 13.49 -8.94 -7.94
C ILE A 222 12.57 -7.84 -8.48
N PHE A 223 13.09 -6.96 -9.34
CA PHE A 223 12.33 -5.88 -9.95
C PHE A 223 11.11 -6.42 -10.71
N TYR A 224 11.30 -7.43 -11.57
CA TYR A 224 10.18 -8.06 -12.28
C TYR A 224 9.21 -8.76 -11.32
N ARG A 225 9.69 -9.50 -10.32
CA ARG A 225 8.82 -10.19 -9.35
C ARG A 225 7.93 -9.27 -8.52
N CYS A 226 8.28 -7.98 -8.42
CA CYS A 226 7.47 -6.99 -7.73
C CYS A 226 6.36 -6.40 -8.61
N ALA A 227 6.32 -6.71 -9.91
CA ALA A 227 5.41 -6.11 -10.87
C ALA A 227 4.32 -7.09 -11.30
N ASP A 228 3.14 -6.53 -11.61
CA ASP A 228 2.06 -7.23 -12.31
C ASP A 228 2.23 -7.11 -13.83
N TYR A 229 2.77 -5.96 -14.28
CA TYR A 229 3.00 -5.67 -15.69
C TYR A 229 4.36 -5.03 -15.94
N LEU A 230 4.99 -5.39 -17.06
CA LEU A 230 6.01 -4.55 -17.71
C LEU A 230 5.32 -3.65 -18.75
N ILE A 231 5.61 -2.35 -18.73
CA ILE A 231 5.25 -1.41 -19.81
C ILE A 231 6.40 -1.34 -20.80
N GLN A 232 6.17 -1.74 -22.06
CA GLN A 232 7.13 -1.76 -23.16
C GLN A 232 6.52 -1.11 -24.40
N LEU A 233 6.29 0.20 -24.35
CA LEU A 233 5.66 0.97 -25.43
C LEU A 233 6.71 1.63 -26.33
N SER A 234 7.71 0.87 -26.72
CA SER A 234 8.77 1.30 -27.62
C SER A 234 8.26 1.55 -29.03
N VAL A 235 8.83 2.54 -29.70
CA VAL A 235 8.60 2.81 -31.14
C VAL A 235 9.26 1.75 -31.99
N SER A 236 10.42 1.24 -31.56
CA SER A 236 11.14 0.16 -32.24
C SER A 236 11.90 -0.70 -31.25
N GLU A 237 12.02 -1.98 -31.57
CA GLU A 237 12.85 -2.97 -30.89
C GLU A 237 13.53 -3.88 -31.90
N SER A 238 14.78 -4.22 -31.65
CA SER A 238 15.50 -5.24 -32.44
C SER A 238 15.36 -6.65 -31.85
N TRP A 239 15.18 -6.74 -30.53
CA TRP A 239 14.99 -8.02 -29.82
C TRP A 239 14.01 -7.93 -28.66
N GLY A 240 14.03 -6.84 -27.88
CA GLY A 240 13.15 -6.62 -26.72
C GLY A 240 13.50 -7.52 -25.53
N TYR A 241 14.72 -7.41 -25.01
CA TYR A 241 15.17 -8.17 -23.83
C TYR A 241 14.23 -8.01 -22.65
N SER A 242 13.87 -6.80 -22.29
CA SER A 242 12.98 -6.51 -21.15
C SER A 242 11.64 -7.26 -21.26
N THR A 243 11.06 -7.32 -22.45
CA THR A 243 9.81 -8.07 -22.72
C THR A 243 9.98 -9.55 -22.41
N ARG A 244 11.05 -10.16 -22.91
CA ARG A 244 11.34 -11.58 -22.72
C ARG A 244 11.67 -11.91 -21.26
N GLU A 245 12.43 -11.04 -20.61
CA GLU A 245 12.75 -11.15 -19.18
C GLU A 245 11.47 -11.09 -18.34
N ALA A 246 10.59 -10.12 -18.56
CA ALA A 246 9.33 -10.02 -17.85
C ALA A 246 8.47 -11.29 -18.00
N LEU A 247 8.28 -11.74 -19.23
CA LEU A 247 7.52 -12.97 -19.51
C LEU A 247 8.15 -14.21 -18.86
N SER A 248 9.50 -14.30 -18.83
CA SER A 248 10.18 -15.42 -18.16
C SER A 248 9.98 -15.43 -16.65
N HIS A 249 9.73 -14.27 -16.05
CA HIS A 249 9.39 -14.13 -14.63
C HIS A 249 7.87 -14.24 -14.36
N GLY A 250 7.06 -14.54 -15.37
CA GLY A 250 5.60 -14.63 -15.21
C GLY A 250 4.90 -13.27 -15.10
N VAL A 251 5.56 -12.20 -15.54
CA VAL A 251 5.03 -10.84 -15.53
C VAL A 251 4.39 -10.53 -16.88
N ALA A 252 3.14 -10.06 -16.87
CA ALA A 252 2.44 -9.68 -18.08
C ALA A 252 3.08 -8.44 -18.75
N VAL A 253 2.87 -8.26 -20.05
CA VAL A 253 3.45 -7.13 -20.78
C VAL A 253 2.36 -6.26 -21.40
N ILE A 254 2.44 -4.95 -21.17
CA ILE A 254 1.73 -3.96 -21.96
C ILE A 254 2.71 -3.48 -23.02
N GLY A 255 2.58 -3.98 -24.23
CA GLY A 255 3.52 -3.76 -25.32
C GLY A 255 2.92 -2.96 -26.47
N SER A 256 3.78 -2.25 -27.20
CA SER A 256 3.37 -1.62 -28.48
C SER A 256 3.17 -2.67 -29.57
N ARG A 257 2.25 -2.37 -30.52
CA ARG A 257 2.03 -3.19 -31.73
C ARG A 257 3.16 -2.99 -32.73
N ILE A 258 4.32 -3.57 -32.42
CA ILE A 258 5.47 -3.60 -33.32
C ILE A 258 5.94 -5.06 -33.47
N PRO A 259 6.57 -5.42 -34.64
CA PRO A 259 6.84 -6.82 -34.97
C PRO A 259 7.57 -7.64 -33.90
N GLU A 260 8.57 -7.05 -33.22
CA GLU A 260 9.35 -7.77 -32.22
C GLU A 260 8.57 -8.03 -30.92
N ILE A 261 7.67 -7.16 -30.55
CA ILE A 261 6.82 -7.34 -29.37
C ILE A 261 5.68 -8.33 -29.70
N GLU A 262 5.03 -8.20 -30.85
CA GLU A 262 3.95 -9.08 -31.28
C GLU A 262 4.38 -10.55 -31.44
N LYS A 263 5.67 -10.82 -31.69
CA LYS A 263 6.21 -12.19 -31.75
C LYS A 263 6.03 -12.92 -30.42
N VAL A 264 6.16 -12.23 -29.30
CA VAL A 264 6.23 -12.81 -27.96
C VAL A 264 5.05 -12.46 -27.06
N VAL A 265 4.43 -11.30 -27.25
CA VAL A 265 3.24 -10.89 -26.51
C VAL A 265 2.01 -11.35 -27.28
N LYS A 266 1.12 -12.10 -26.58
CA LYS A 266 -0.18 -12.55 -27.10
C LYS A 266 -1.27 -11.82 -26.34
N ASP A 267 -2.04 -11.00 -27.09
CA ASP A 267 -3.05 -10.12 -26.54
C ASP A 267 -4.10 -10.89 -25.72
N GLY A 268 -4.25 -10.53 -24.44
CA GLY A 268 -5.16 -11.18 -23.50
C GLY A 268 -4.64 -12.48 -22.86
N GLU A 269 -3.55 -13.08 -23.35
CA GLU A 269 -3.00 -14.33 -22.80
C GLU A 269 -1.82 -14.09 -21.85
N ASN A 270 -0.81 -13.32 -22.29
CA ASN A 270 0.38 -13.03 -21.52
C ASN A 270 0.68 -11.52 -21.45
N GLY A 271 -0.22 -10.69 -21.96
CA GLY A 271 -0.11 -9.23 -21.96
C GLY A 271 -1.20 -8.57 -22.77
N TYR A 272 -1.03 -7.28 -23.01
CA TYR A 272 -1.89 -6.49 -23.90
C TYR A 272 -1.04 -5.72 -24.90
N LEU A 273 -1.53 -5.65 -26.13
CA LEU A 273 -0.89 -4.91 -27.21
C LEU A 273 -1.64 -3.60 -27.46
N LEU A 274 -0.94 -2.49 -27.44
CA LEU A 274 -1.51 -1.16 -27.62
C LEU A 274 -0.90 -0.45 -28.84
N ASN A 275 -1.73 0.37 -29.48
CA ASN A 275 -1.26 1.36 -30.44
C ASN A 275 -0.39 2.42 -29.72
N LEU A 276 0.59 2.97 -30.40
CA LEU A 276 1.50 3.98 -29.82
C LEU A 276 0.80 5.29 -29.44
N ASP A 277 -0.35 5.58 -30.02
CA ASP A 277 -1.18 6.74 -29.66
C ASP A 277 -2.15 6.42 -28.49
N LEU A 278 -2.13 5.19 -27.98
CA LEU A 278 -2.99 4.70 -26.92
C LEU A 278 -4.50 4.83 -27.25
N SER A 279 -4.87 4.84 -28.54
CA SER A 279 -6.26 4.96 -28.99
C SER A 279 -7.13 3.75 -28.64
N ASP A 280 -6.49 2.59 -28.45
CA ASP A 280 -7.12 1.31 -28.10
C ASP A 280 -6.94 0.92 -26.63
N LEU A 281 -6.56 1.88 -25.76
CA LEU A 281 -6.37 1.65 -24.34
C LEU A 281 -7.70 1.38 -23.63
N ASP A 282 -7.83 0.18 -23.09
CA ASP A 282 -8.91 -0.22 -22.19
C ASP A 282 -8.36 -0.36 -20.76
N ILE A 283 -8.56 0.69 -19.96
CA ILE A 283 -8.04 0.78 -18.59
C ILE A 283 -8.70 -0.28 -17.69
N ASP A 284 -10.00 -0.47 -17.81
CA ASP A 284 -10.73 -1.42 -16.97
C ASP A 284 -10.28 -2.85 -17.25
N LYS A 285 -10.10 -3.22 -18.52
CA LYS A 285 -9.54 -4.53 -18.90
C LYS A 285 -8.16 -4.78 -18.28
N ILE A 286 -7.27 -3.77 -18.26
CA ILE A 286 -5.93 -3.88 -17.69
C ILE A 286 -5.99 -4.09 -16.17
N PHE A 287 -6.89 -3.41 -15.47
CA PHE A 287 -6.97 -3.47 -14.01
C PHE A 287 -7.79 -4.66 -13.50
N ASP A 288 -8.83 -5.06 -14.23
CA ASP A 288 -9.74 -6.13 -13.80
C ASP A 288 -9.21 -7.52 -14.16
N HIS A 289 -8.40 -7.62 -15.22
CA HIS A 289 -7.83 -8.89 -15.66
C HIS A 289 -6.34 -8.78 -15.95
N ILE A 290 -5.53 -9.26 -15.01
CA ILE A 290 -4.07 -9.36 -15.17
C ILE A 290 -3.73 -10.74 -15.72
N PRO A 291 -3.23 -10.84 -16.98
CA PRO A 291 -2.77 -12.10 -17.52
C PRO A 291 -1.66 -12.71 -16.66
N LYS A 292 -1.61 -14.03 -16.58
CA LYS A 292 -0.56 -14.75 -15.85
C LYS A 292 0.23 -15.61 -16.83
N PRO A 293 1.33 -15.08 -17.39
CA PRO A 293 2.19 -15.85 -18.26
C PRO A 293 2.65 -17.14 -17.58
N ALA A 294 2.58 -18.25 -18.30
CA ALA A 294 3.05 -19.55 -17.80
C ALA A 294 4.59 -19.64 -17.68
N GLY A 295 5.26 -18.56 -18.00
CA GLY A 295 6.70 -18.49 -18.19
C GLY A 295 7.06 -18.42 -19.68
N TYR A 296 8.25 -17.94 -19.97
CA TYR A 296 8.77 -17.83 -21.32
C TYR A 296 10.20 -18.29 -21.36
N SER A 297 10.57 -19.04 -22.38
CA SER A 297 11.95 -19.39 -22.68
C SER A 297 12.19 -19.26 -24.17
N GLU A 298 13.28 -18.62 -24.54
CA GLU A 298 13.72 -18.52 -25.93
C GLU A 298 14.65 -19.72 -26.23
N PRO A 299 14.35 -20.51 -27.25
CA PRO A 299 15.24 -21.59 -27.64
C PRO A 299 16.59 -21.06 -28.17
N LEU A 300 17.68 -21.64 -27.72
CA LEU A 300 19.00 -21.29 -28.23
C LEU A 300 19.09 -21.62 -29.72
N SER A 301 19.42 -20.63 -30.53
CA SER A 301 19.65 -20.87 -31.95
C SER A 301 20.93 -21.75 -32.16
N PRO A 302 20.84 -22.84 -32.91
CA PRO A 302 22.00 -23.67 -33.20
C PRO A 302 23.11 -22.93 -33.96
N LYS A 303 22.79 -21.83 -34.63
CA LYS A 303 23.77 -20.97 -35.32
C LYS A 303 24.82 -20.36 -34.40
N TRP A 304 24.55 -20.28 -33.09
CA TRP A 304 25.53 -19.78 -32.14
C TRP A 304 26.78 -20.68 -32.08
N ALA A 305 26.62 -22.00 -32.19
CA ALA A 305 27.77 -22.91 -32.28
C ALA A 305 28.60 -22.64 -33.53
N GLU A 306 27.93 -22.42 -34.68
CA GLU A 306 28.61 -22.11 -35.95
C GLU A 306 29.37 -20.78 -35.91
N ILE A 307 28.75 -19.75 -35.26
CA ILE A 307 29.37 -18.44 -35.06
C ILE A 307 30.63 -18.56 -34.19
N LEU A 308 30.54 -19.27 -33.06
CA LEU A 308 31.65 -19.45 -32.13
C LEU A 308 32.81 -20.27 -32.74
N GLU A 309 32.51 -21.14 -33.67
CA GLU A 309 33.49 -21.91 -34.43
C GLU A 309 34.00 -21.17 -35.67
N GLY A 310 33.52 -19.97 -35.96
CA GLY A 310 33.94 -19.20 -37.16
C GLY A 310 33.47 -19.80 -38.48
N LYS A 311 32.34 -20.51 -38.49
CA LYS A 311 31.79 -21.22 -39.65
C LYS A 311 30.63 -20.48 -40.34
N LEU A 312 30.21 -19.31 -39.84
CA LEU A 312 29.10 -18.52 -40.39
C LEU A 312 29.61 -17.39 -41.26
#